data_b5ac8dd8e15610510f4a647e33cf9c25
#
_entry.id   b5ac8dd8e15610510f4a647e33cf9c25
#
_cell.length_a   1.000
_cell.length_b   1.000
_cell.length_c   1.000
_cell.angle_alpha   90.00
_cell.angle_beta   90.00
_cell.angle_gamma   90.00
#
_symmetry.space_group_name_H-M   'P 1'
#
loop_
_entity.id
_entity.type
_entity.pdbx_description
1 polymer ?
#
loop_
_entity_poly.entity_id
_entity_poly.type
_entity_poly.pdbx_seq_one_letter_code
_entity_poly.pdbx_strand_id
1 'polypeptide(L)'
;MIEQGFLVFGVAVGDVIHREFSIRMPVIKDTIAALTDTQEAQGTTEGPAAQLYYKVALIASALISLGNLAKDDITTELLLNELTDDDFDIIDAHIAAIKKKRLPEKSSLPDTDLSPSPSADVASTSNK
;
A
#
# COMPACT_ATOMS: atom_id res chain seq x y z
N MET A 1 6.09 9.58 8.72
CA MET A 1 5.37 8.68 9.61
C MET A 1 5.57 7.25 9.16
N ILE A 2 5.88 6.37 10.10
CA ILE A 2 6.26 4.99 9.82
C ILE A 2 5.37 4.08 10.66
N GLU A 3 4.96 2.96 10.06
CA GLU A 3 4.25 1.90 10.76
C GLU A 3 5.13 0.66 10.80
N GLN A 4 5.06 -0.04 11.91
CA GLN A 4 5.75 -1.32 12.07
C GLN A 4 4.71 -2.41 12.23
N GLY A 5 5.03 -3.60 11.73
CA GLY A 5 4.13 -4.72 11.84
C GLY A 5 4.84 -6.03 11.62
N PHE A 6 4.03 -7.10 11.59
CA PHE A 6 4.54 -8.45 11.42
C PHE A 6 3.71 -9.16 10.36
N LEU A 7 4.40 -9.86 9.47
CA LEU A 7 3.77 -10.73 8.50
C LEU A 7 3.42 -12.06 9.16
N VAL A 8 2.38 -12.71 8.66
CA VAL A 8 1.98 -14.02 9.17
C VAL A 8 2.91 -15.11 8.63
N PHE A 9 3.11 -15.12 7.32
CA PHE A 9 3.94 -16.15 6.69
C PHE A 9 5.38 -15.70 6.53
N GLY A 10 5.59 -14.41 6.30
CA GLY A 10 6.91 -13.85 6.13
C GLY A 10 7.43 -14.01 4.71
N VAL A 11 8.62 -13.45 4.50
CA VAL A 11 9.32 -13.51 3.21
C VAL A 11 10.58 -14.35 3.43
N ALA A 12 10.69 -15.45 2.69
CA ALA A 12 11.81 -16.36 2.84
C ALA A 12 12.97 -15.93 1.95
N VAL A 13 14.15 -15.81 2.55
CA VAL A 13 15.39 -15.58 1.79
C VAL A 13 16.39 -16.60 2.32
N GLY A 14 16.74 -17.57 1.47
CA GLY A 14 17.54 -18.69 1.92
C GLY A 14 16.79 -19.47 2.99
N ASP A 15 17.42 -19.68 4.13
CA ASP A 15 16.82 -20.42 5.23
C ASP A 15 16.16 -19.51 6.26
N VAL A 16 16.12 -18.21 6.00
CA VAL A 16 15.60 -17.23 6.96
C VAL A 16 14.25 -16.70 6.49
N ILE A 17 13.30 -16.68 7.40
CA ILE A 17 11.98 -16.11 7.12
C ILE A 17 11.88 -14.78 7.83
N HIS A 18 11.64 -13.72 7.04
CA HIS A 18 11.58 -12.36 7.55
C HIS A 18 10.12 -11.95 7.73
N ARG A 19 9.74 -11.62 8.95
CA ARG A 19 8.35 -11.28 9.28
C ARG A 19 8.18 -9.84 9.74
N GLU A 20 9.17 -9.29 10.41
CA GLU A 20 9.08 -7.94 10.94
C GLU A 20 9.33 -6.94 9.84
N PHE A 21 8.46 -5.93 9.75
CA PHE A 21 8.62 -4.91 8.71
C PHE A 21 8.32 -3.52 9.25
N SER A 22 8.87 -2.52 8.58
CA SER A 22 8.43 -1.15 8.76
C SER A 22 8.19 -0.53 7.40
N ILE A 23 7.18 0.33 7.32
CA ILE A 23 6.73 0.91 6.07
C ILE A 23 6.36 2.37 6.27
N ARG A 24 6.61 3.17 5.25
CA ARG A 24 6.21 4.58 5.23
C ARG A 24 5.09 4.78 4.22
N MET A 25 4.48 5.94 4.26
CA MET A 25 3.47 6.27 3.26
C MET A 25 4.14 6.46 1.91
N PRO A 26 3.63 5.84 0.84
CA PRO A 26 4.17 6.08 -0.50
C PRO A 26 3.90 7.53 -0.91
N VAL A 27 4.83 8.07 -1.68
CA VAL A 27 4.71 9.42 -2.24
C VAL A 27 4.79 9.34 -3.76
N ILE A 28 4.64 10.48 -4.43
CA ILE A 28 4.59 10.51 -5.90
C ILE A 28 5.81 9.87 -6.56
N LYS A 29 6.97 10.08 -5.96
CA LYS A 29 8.21 9.50 -6.50
C LYS A 29 8.11 7.97 -6.53
N ASP A 30 7.52 7.39 -5.49
CA ASP A 30 7.32 5.94 -5.44
C ASP A 30 6.37 5.47 -6.53
N THR A 31 5.32 6.26 -6.78
CA THR A 31 4.34 5.95 -7.82
C THR A 31 4.99 5.94 -9.19
N ILE A 32 5.81 6.95 -9.48
CA ILE A 32 6.50 7.03 -10.77
C ILE A 32 7.43 5.83 -10.97
N ALA A 33 8.20 5.51 -9.93
CA ALA A 33 9.11 4.37 -9.99
C ALA A 33 8.34 3.07 -10.21
N ALA A 34 7.22 2.90 -9.51
CA ALA A 34 6.41 1.69 -9.64
C ALA A 34 5.78 1.57 -11.02
N LEU A 35 5.30 2.69 -11.58
CA LEU A 35 4.75 2.68 -12.93
C LEU A 35 5.81 2.35 -13.98
N THR A 36 6.99 2.90 -13.82
CA THR A 36 8.10 2.62 -14.72
C THR A 36 8.48 1.14 -14.67
N ASP A 37 8.60 0.59 -13.47
CA ASP A 37 8.91 -0.84 -13.30
C ASP A 37 7.83 -1.71 -13.91
N THR A 38 6.58 -1.33 -13.74
CA THR A 38 5.45 -2.09 -14.27
C THR A 38 5.49 -2.10 -15.80
N GLN A 39 5.71 -0.93 -16.41
CA GLN A 39 5.79 -0.84 -17.87
C GLN A 39 6.94 -1.69 -18.40
N GLU A 40 8.08 -1.67 -17.73
CA GLU A 40 9.23 -2.45 -18.17
C GLU A 40 9.00 -3.94 -18.04
N ALA A 41 8.36 -4.36 -16.95
CA ALA A 41 8.17 -5.78 -16.67
C ALA A 41 6.99 -6.38 -17.42
N GLN A 42 5.92 -5.62 -17.59
CA GLN A 42 4.66 -6.13 -18.13
C GLN A 42 4.38 -5.66 -19.55
N GLY A 43 5.10 -4.66 -20.03
CA GLY A 43 4.83 -4.06 -21.34
C GLY A 43 3.61 -3.16 -21.36
N THR A 44 2.97 -2.96 -20.21
CA THR A 44 1.78 -2.12 -20.07
C THR A 44 1.60 -1.77 -18.60
N THR A 45 0.84 -0.71 -18.33
CA THR A 45 0.42 -0.39 -16.97
C THR A 45 -1.06 -0.69 -16.76
N GLU A 46 -1.72 -1.29 -17.76
CA GLU A 46 -3.15 -1.53 -17.71
C GLU A 46 -3.45 -3.02 -17.57
N GLY A 47 -4.61 -3.30 -16.98
CA GLY A 47 -5.05 -4.67 -16.78
C GLY A 47 -4.76 -5.16 -15.38
N PRO A 48 -5.43 -6.26 -14.98
CA PRO A 48 -5.33 -6.74 -13.58
C PRO A 48 -3.93 -7.14 -13.17
N ALA A 49 -3.21 -7.84 -14.03
CA ALA A 49 -1.86 -8.30 -13.69
C ALA A 49 -0.90 -7.13 -13.53
N ALA A 50 -0.98 -6.16 -14.45
CA ALA A 50 -0.12 -4.97 -14.36
C ALA A 50 -0.47 -4.14 -13.15
N GLN A 51 -1.74 -4.03 -12.81
CA GLN A 51 -2.15 -3.28 -11.62
C GLN A 51 -1.64 -3.91 -10.34
N LEU A 52 -1.66 -5.24 -10.27
CA LEU A 52 -1.12 -5.93 -9.10
C LEU A 52 0.40 -5.77 -9.03
N TYR A 53 1.07 -5.91 -10.15
CA TYR A 53 2.51 -5.68 -10.21
C TYR A 53 2.84 -4.27 -9.70
N TYR A 54 2.09 -3.29 -10.17
CA TYR A 54 2.27 -1.90 -9.74
C TYR A 54 2.16 -1.77 -8.21
N LYS A 55 1.15 -2.39 -7.62
CA LYS A 55 0.96 -2.31 -6.17
C LYS A 55 2.11 -2.95 -5.41
N VAL A 56 2.61 -4.07 -5.89
CA VAL A 56 3.75 -4.74 -5.25
C VAL A 56 5.00 -3.87 -5.39
N ALA A 57 5.22 -3.29 -6.55
CA ALA A 57 6.36 -2.39 -6.77
C ALA A 57 6.28 -1.16 -5.86
N LEU A 58 5.08 -0.64 -5.67
CA LEU A 58 4.87 0.50 -4.79
C LEU A 58 5.21 0.15 -3.34
N ILE A 59 4.77 -1.02 -2.89
CA ILE A 59 5.08 -1.51 -1.54
C ILE A 59 6.58 -1.70 -1.39
N ALA A 60 7.25 -2.28 -2.38
CA ALA A 60 8.70 -2.48 -2.32
C ALA A 60 9.43 -1.16 -2.12
N SER A 61 8.96 -0.12 -2.79
CA SER A 61 9.55 1.21 -2.66
C SER A 61 9.32 1.81 -1.26
N ALA A 62 8.13 1.56 -0.69
CA ALA A 62 7.74 2.16 0.59
C ALA A 62 8.25 1.39 1.81
N LEU A 63 8.60 0.11 1.65
CA LEU A 63 9.15 -0.68 2.76
C LEU A 63 10.51 -0.13 3.17
N ILE A 64 10.65 0.18 4.46
CA ILE A 64 11.90 0.68 5.01
C ILE A 64 12.75 -0.48 5.46
N SER A 65 12.14 -1.49 6.05
CA SER A 65 12.84 -2.67 6.53
C SER A 65 11.96 -3.90 6.39
N LEU A 66 12.60 -5.04 6.26
CA LEU A 66 11.94 -6.35 6.23
C LEU A 66 12.92 -7.33 6.84
N GLY A 67 12.69 -7.67 8.12
CA GLY A 67 13.63 -8.51 8.86
C GLY A 67 15.01 -7.87 8.88
N ASN A 68 16.01 -8.65 8.53
CA ASN A 68 17.40 -8.20 8.53
C ASN A 68 17.90 -7.82 7.13
N LEU A 69 17.00 -7.79 6.14
CA LEU A 69 17.41 -7.51 4.78
C LEU A 69 17.87 -6.06 4.63
N ALA A 70 18.91 -5.86 3.83
CA ALA A 70 19.30 -4.50 3.43
C ALA A 70 18.21 -3.93 2.54
N LYS A 71 18.06 -2.62 2.56
CA LYS A 71 17.02 -1.96 1.76
C LYS A 71 17.12 -2.34 0.29
N ASP A 72 18.34 -2.44 -0.25
CA ASP A 72 18.53 -2.78 -1.65
C ASP A 72 18.12 -4.21 -1.99
N ASP A 73 18.00 -5.07 -0.99
CA ASP A 73 17.57 -6.44 -1.19
C ASP A 73 16.05 -6.58 -1.14
N ILE A 74 15.35 -5.54 -0.71
CA ILE A 74 13.89 -5.53 -0.70
C ILE A 74 13.43 -5.05 -2.06
N THR A 75 13.31 -5.99 -2.99
CA THR A 75 12.99 -5.69 -4.38
C THR A 75 11.59 -6.13 -4.73
N THR A 76 11.06 -5.58 -5.82
CA THR A 76 9.77 -6.01 -6.35
C THR A 76 9.81 -7.50 -6.66
N GLU A 77 10.91 -7.96 -7.25
CA GLU A 77 11.09 -9.36 -7.61
C GLU A 77 10.97 -10.29 -6.41
N LEU A 78 11.62 -9.93 -5.31
CA LEU A 78 11.57 -10.73 -4.09
C LEU A 78 10.13 -10.83 -3.59
N LEU A 79 9.43 -9.71 -3.55
CA LEU A 79 8.06 -9.69 -3.05
C LEU A 79 7.12 -10.46 -3.96
N LEU A 80 7.33 -10.36 -5.29
CA LEU A 80 6.52 -11.13 -6.23
C LEU A 80 6.65 -12.62 -6.00
N ASN A 81 7.84 -13.08 -5.65
CA ASN A 81 8.10 -14.50 -5.50
C ASN A 81 7.76 -15.04 -4.13
N GLU A 82 7.83 -14.20 -3.08
CA GLU A 82 7.77 -14.70 -1.72
C GLU A 82 6.66 -14.14 -0.88
N LEU A 83 6.07 -13.01 -1.26
CA LEU A 83 5.02 -12.39 -0.43
C LEU A 83 3.67 -13.03 -0.75
N THR A 84 3.00 -13.53 0.30
CA THR A 84 1.67 -14.12 0.13
C THR A 84 0.60 -13.03 0.02
N ASP A 85 -0.55 -13.42 -0.51
CA ASP A 85 -1.71 -12.51 -0.58
C ASP A 85 -2.09 -12.00 0.79
N ASP A 86 -2.09 -12.89 1.79
CA ASP A 86 -2.46 -12.51 3.15
C ASP A 86 -1.53 -11.46 3.71
N ASP A 87 -0.24 -11.64 3.50
CA ASP A 87 0.75 -10.69 3.99
C ASP A 87 0.73 -9.39 3.20
N PHE A 88 0.43 -9.47 1.90
CA PHE A 88 0.23 -8.27 1.09
C PHE A 88 -0.88 -7.40 1.70
N ASP A 89 -2.00 -8.03 2.08
CA ASP A 89 -3.13 -7.32 2.67
C ASP A 89 -2.75 -6.67 4.00
N ILE A 90 -1.89 -7.32 4.78
CA ILE A 90 -1.41 -6.76 6.04
C ILE A 90 -0.62 -5.48 5.80
N ILE A 91 0.29 -5.50 4.83
CA ILE A 91 1.09 -4.32 4.50
C ILE A 91 0.19 -3.20 3.98
N ASP A 92 -0.74 -3.55 3.10
CA ASP A 92 -1.67 -2.56 2.53
C ASP A 92 -2.50 -1.90 3.63
N ALA A 93 -2.93 -2.69 4.62
CA ALA A 93 -3.67 -2.15 5.75
C ALA A 93 -2.84 -1.18 6.59
N HIS A 94 -1.55 -1.45 6.73
CA HIS A 94 -0.66 -0.53 7.45
C HIS A 94 -0.47 0.79 6.70
N ILE A 95 -0.39 0.73 5.37
CA ILE A 95 -0.33 1.94 4.57
C ILE A 95 -1.61 2.76 4.76
N ALA A 96 -2.76 2.09 4.73
CA ALA A 96 -4.04 2.76 4.96
C ALA A 96 -4.09 3.40 6.34
N ALA A 97 -3.51 2.73 7.35
CA ALA A 97 -3.46 3.27 8.71
C ALA A 97 -2.61 4.54 8.77
N ILE A 98 -1.48 4.56 8.07
CA ILE A 98 -0.64 5.76 8.02
C ILE A 98 -1.40 6.91 7.38
N LYS A 99 -2.07 6.64 6.27
CA LYS A 99 -2.84 7.66 5.57
C LYS A 99 -3.92 8.25 6.47
N LYS A 100 -4.59 7.38 7.22
CA LYS A 100 -5.64 7.83 8.13
C LYS A 100 -5.06 8.72 9.22
N LYS A 101 -3.90 8.36 9.76
CA LYS A 101 -3.25 9.15 10.81
C LYS A 101 -2.80 10.52 10.31
N ARG A 102 -2.46 10.62 9.03
CA ARG A 102 -1.98 11.87 8.46
C ARG A 102 -3.11 12.81 8.06
N LEU A 103 -4.33 12.32 8.01
CA LEU A 103 -5.46 13.18 7.70
C LEU A 103 -5.71 14.14 8.85
N PRO A 104 -6.20 15.37 8.55
CA PRO A 104 -6.58 16.29 9.62
C PRO A 104 -7.68 15.69 10.46
N GLU A 105 -7.77 16.11 11.70
CA GLU A 105 -8.86 15.67 12.54
C GLU A 105 -10.20 16.08 11.94
N LYS A 106 -11.20 15.26 12.22
CA LYS A 106 -12.52 15.47 11.68
C LYS A 106 -13.06 16.88 11.96
N SER A 107 -12.77 17.38 13.16
CA SER A 107 -13.26 18.70 13.56
C SER A 107 -12.62 19.82 12.76
N SER A 108 -11.51 19.57 12.08
CA SER A 108 -10.84 20.58 11.28
C SER A 108 -11.24 20.53 9.81
N LEU A 109 -12.08 19.58 9.41
CA LEU A 109 -12.52 19.45 8.02
C LEU A 109 -13.85 20.15 7.83
N PRO A 110 -14.09 20.75 6.64
CA PRO A 110 -15.43 21.24 6.32
C PRO A 110 -16.38 20.08 6.23
N ASP A 111 -17.53 20.35 6.66
CA ASP A 111 -18.49 19.26 6.59
C ASP A 111 -18.90 19.01 5.18
N THR A 112 -18.57 18.54 4.97
CA THR A 112 -18.72 18.03 4.06
C THR A 112 -19.05 17.28 3.40
N ASP A 113 -18.91 17.34 4.17
CA ASP A 113 -19.03 16.68 3.78
C ASP A 113 -19.18 16.16 3.00
N LEU A 114 -19.13 16.36 3.10
CA LEU A 114 -19.28 15.76 2.65
C LEU A 114 -19.81 15.16 2.12
N SER A 115 -20.17 15.38 2.45
CA SER A 115 -20.81 14.80 2.14
C SER A 115 -21.42 14.36 1.66
N PRO A 116 -21.77 14.42 1.68
CA PRO A 116 -22.54 13.94 1.25
C PRO A 116 -23.16 13.58 0.85
N SER A 117 -23.33 13.78 1.07
CA SER A 117 -24.06 13.50 0.76
C SER A 117 -24.69 13.22 0.48
N PRO A 118 -24.96 13.36 0.55
CA PRO A 118 -25.84 13.07 0.28
C PRO A 118 -26.46 12.73 -0.01
N SER A 119 -26.51 12.87 0.25
CA SER A 119 -27.27 12.65 -0.03
C SER A 119 -27.76 12.37 -0.09
N ALA A 120 -27.87 12.47 0.22
CA ALA A 120 -28.65 12.38 0.08
C ALA A 120 -29.16 12.33 0.17
N ASP A 121 -29.21 12.31 0.45
CA ASP A 121 -30.04 12.37 0.31
C ASP A 121 -30.53 12.38 0.23
N VAL A 122 -30.55 12.43 0.35
CA VAL A 122 -31.35 12.45 0.11
C VAL A 122 -31.84 12.33 0.01
N ALA A 123 -31.95 12.36 0.16
CA ALA A 123 -32.63 12.27 -0.03
C ALA A 123 -33.06 12.13 0.04
N SER A 124 -33.09 12.17 0.28
CA SER A 124 -33.78 12.14 0.14
C SER A 124 -34.22 12.05 0.09
N THR A 125 -34.37 12.12 0.35
CA THR A 125 -35.14 12.12 0.12
C THR A 125 -35.64 12.13 0.02
N SER A 126 -35.75 12.20 0.25
CA SER A 126 -36.50 12.20 0.01
C SER A 126 -36.99 12.26 -0.09
N ASN A 127 -37.21 12.32 0.27
CA ASN A 127 -37.96 12.34 0.05
C ASN A 127 -38.39 12.40 -0.09
N LYS A 128 -38.45 12.52 0.18
CA LYS A 128 -39.06 12.49 0.08
C LYS A 128 -39.50 12.34 -0.28
#